data_74bd0983865ab6fd9224aedd9f7bfdd0
#
_entry.id   74bd0983865ab6fd9224aedd9f7bfdd0
#
_cell.length_a   1.000
_cell.length_b   1.000
_cell.length_c   1.000
_cell.angle_alpha   90.00
_cell.angle_beta   90.00
_cell.angle_gamma   90.00
#
_symmetry.space_group_name_H-M   'P 1'
#
loop_
_entity.id
_entity.type
_entity.pdbx_description
1 polymer ?
#
loop_
_entity_poly.entity_id
_entity_poly.type
_entity_poly.pdbx_seq_one_letter_code
_entity_poly.pdbx_strand_id
1 'polypeptide(L)'
;ADFDGWFTHELDNTEHHDPEFYRNGYAYINTPDKTRGNMLISFIGHFELFDDPIIDAATSHSDFDLRDLRRKKMTIYVGFTDEDMERLAPLITLFWQQLISFMIKEVPDVKKEPYPLLCLIDEFSSLGRLERLRRSLKLLREYRVRCILMFQYIAQTYEKYSHDEARAFTNIKTKVAYATEDIVDAEFLSKMLGTRTKRVVSRSISNQHNGSSRGQNTQYQAIPLMRPDEIMKMRSHITLIIRAGSAPIKARQWIWYKESVMKELSMPATNVPQQTINVRPFVRT
;
A
#
# COMPACT_ATOMS: atom_id res chain seq x y z
N ALA A 1 9.75 33.77 19.95
CA ALA A 1 10.55 33.09 20.96
C ALA A 1 11.93 32.78 20.35
N ASP A 2 13.01 33.02 21.12
CA ASP A 2 14.38 32.71 20.74
C ASP A 2 14.58 31.19 20.88
N PHE A 3 14.30 30.44 19.82
CA PHE A 3 14.46 28.97 19.81
C PHE A 3 15.93 28.57 20.05
N ASP A 4 16.85 29.30 19.44
CA ASP A 4 18.27 28.95 19.51
C ASP A 4 18.82 29.16 20.95
N GLY A 5 18.40 30.24 21.61
CA GLY A 5 18.76 30.48 23.00
C GLY A 5 18.14 29.43 23.95
N TRP A 6 16.87 29.11 23.78
CA TRP A 6 16.22 28.03 24.52
C TRP A 6 16.91 26.67 24.30
N PHE A 7 17.17 26.32 23.04
CA PHE A 7 17.76 25.04 22.71
C PHE A 7 19.20 24.89 23.22
N THR A 8 19.99 25.99 23.17
CA THR A 8 21.32 26.01 23.76
C THR A 8 21.25 25.78 25.27
N HIS A 9 20.32 26.46 25.93
CA HIS A 9 20.09 26.28 27.38
C HIS A 9 19.70 24.83 27.70
N GLU A 10 18.85 24.22 26.90
CA GLU A 10 18.42 22.82 27.07
C GLU A 10 19.58 21.86 26.92
N LEU A 11 20.46 22.06 25.91
CA LEU A 11 21.65 21.27 25.71
C LEU A 11 22.63 21.35 26.87
N ASP A 12 22.78 22.53 27.48
CA ASP A 12 23.76 22.77 28.52
C ASP A 12 23.31 22.37 29.92
N ASN A 13 21.97 22.38 30.16
CA ASN A 13 21.42 22.26 31.52
C ASN A 13 20.55 21.02 31.75
N THR A 14 20.20 20.26 30.71
CA THR A 14 19.36 19.08 30.84
C THR A 14 20.18 17.81 30.59
N GLU A 15 20.15 16.87 31.54
CA GLU A 15 20.77 15.56 31.35
C GLU A 15 19.90 14.68 30.44
N HIS A 16 20.41 14.42 29.26
CA HIS A 16 19.85 13.46 28.32
C HIS A 16 20.72 12.20 28.28
N HIS A 17 20.10 11.04 28.28
CA HIS A 17 20.84 9.76 28.24
C HIS A 17 21.33 9.37 26.84
N ASP A 18 20.97 10.12 25.79
CA ASP A 18 21.35 9.84 24.41
C ASP A 18 22.51 10.75 23.95
N PRO A 19 23.74 10.19 23.79
CA PRO A 19 24.87 10.95 23.26
C PRO A 19 24.62 11.55 21.87
N GLU A 20 23.72 10.95 21.09
CA GLU A 20 23.37 11.41 19.76
C GLU A 20 22.59 12.74 19.81
N PHE A 21 21.79 12.95 20.86
CA PHE A 21 21.10 14.21 21.10
C PHE A 21 22.08 15.38 21.22
N TYR A 22 23.10 15.24 22.06
CA TYR A 22 24.12 16.27 22.22
C TYR A 22 24.91 16.53 20.95
N ARG A 23 25.38 15.47 20.28
CA ARG A 23 26.15 15.60 19.06
C ARG A 23 25.39 16.36 17.98
N ASN A 24 24.13 15.99 17.74
CA ASN A 24 23.29 16.61 16.72
C ASN A 24 22.84 18.01 17.14
N GLY A 25 22.56 18.25 18.42
CA GLY A 25 22.22 19.54 18.98
C GLY A 25 23.33 20.57 18.81
N TYR A 26 24.55 20.24 19.25
CA TYR A 26 25.69 21.13 19.04
C TYR A 26 26.05 21.30 17.56
N ALA A 27 25.88 20.28 16.72
CA ALA A 27 26.05 20.44 15.28
C ALA A 27 25.06 21.45 14.69
N TYR A 28 23.81 21.44 15.16
CA TYR A 28 22.79 22.43 14.77
C TYR A 28 23.19 23.85 15.23
N ILE A 29 23.53 24.04 16.51
CA ILE A 29 23.91 25.36 17.06
C ILE A 29 25.15 25.94 16.35
N ASN A 30 26.13 25.10 16.00
CA ASN A 30 27.33 25.53 15.30
C ASN A 30 27.12 25.74 13.78
N THR A 31 25.93 25.52 13.26
CA THR A 31 25.61 25.75 11.85
C THR A 31 25.40 27.26 11.59
N PRO A 32 25.85 27.83 10.46
CA PRO A 32 25.62 29.24 10.13
C PRO A 32 24.12 29.62 10.16
N ASP A 33 23.80 30.80 10.69
CA ASP A 33 22.44 31.30 10.94
C ASP A 33 21.47 31.11 9.77
N LYS A 34 21.90 31.44 8.56
CA LYS A 34 21.06 31.26 7.36
C LYS A 34 20.67 29.80 7.12
N THR A 35 21.62 28.88 7.32
CA THR A 35 21.38 27.44 7.13
C THR A 35 20.52 26.91 8.28
N ARG A 36 20.76 27.33 9.49
CA ARG A 36 19.99 26.99 10.68
C ARG A 36 18.55 27.45 10.55
N GLY A 37 18.32 28.70 10.08
CA GLY A 37 16.97 29.20 9.78
C GLY A 37 16.24 28.33 8.76
N ASN A 38 16.90 27.90 7.67
CA ASN A 38 16.31 27.00 6.69
C ASN A 38 15.99 25.62 7.27
N MET A 39 16.85 25.08 8.13
CA MET A 39 16.60 23.83 8.83
C MET A 39 15.37 23.95 9.74
N LEU A 40 15.25 25.05 10.48
CA LEU A 40 14.12 25.28 11.37
C LEU A 40 12.79 25.41 10.59
N ILE A 41 12.79 26.16 9.50
CA ILE A 41 11.61 26.29 8.62
C ILE A 41 11.20 24.92 8.07
N SER A 42 12.15 24.14 7.61
CA SER A 42 11.89 22.78 7.12
C SER A 42 11.34 21.87 8.23
N PHE A 43 11.90 21.96 9.42
CA PHE A 43 11.44 21.20 10.60
C PHE A 43 10.00 21.56 10.96
N ILE A 44 9.70 22.85 11.12
CA ILE A 44 8.35 23.35 11.47
C ILE A 44 7.34 22.88 10.42
N GLY A 45 7.68 22.98 9.12
CA GLY A 45 6.78 22.55 8.06
C GLY A 45 6.34 21.07 8.14
N HIS A 46 7.14 20.19 8.76
CA HIS A 46 6.73 18.81 9.01
C HIS A 46 5.69 18.66 10.12
N PHE A 47 5.56 19.67 11.00
CA PHE A 47 4.63 19.66 12.13
C PHE A 47 3.42 20.57 11.93
N GLU A 48 3.33 21.30 10.81
CA GLU A 48 2.23 22.21 10.49
C GLU A 48 0.86 21.53 10.64
N LEU A 49 0.76 20.24 10.34
CA LEU A 49 -0.45 19.46 10.51
C LEU A 49 -0.96 19.47 11.97
N PHE A 50 -0.04 19.49 12.95
CA PHE A 50 -0.37 19.44 14.36
C PHE A 50 -0.71 20.83 14.97
N ASP A 51 -0.59 21.89 14.16
CA ASP A 51 -1.09 23.22 14.51
C ASP A 51 -2.62 23.28 14.42
N ASP A 52 -3.26 22.31 13.71
CA ASP A 52 -4.71 22.13 13.75
C ASP A 52 -5.13 21.61 15.13
N PRO A 53 -5.94 22.36 15.90
CA PRO A 53 -6.34 21.98 17.25
C PRO A 53 -7.09 20.65 17.35
N ILE A 54 -7.77 20.24 16.26
CA ILE A 54 -8.48 18.96 16.18
C ILE A 54 -7.47 17.82 16.07
N ILE A 55 -6.46 17.98 15.22
CA ILE A 55 -5.39 16.99 15.04
C ILE A 55 -4.55 16.87 16.31
N ASP A 56 -4.15 18.01 16.92
CA ASP A 56 -3.43 18.02 18.19
C ASP A 56 -4.20 17.26 19.27
N ALA A 57 -5.48 17.59 19.47
CA ALA A 57 -6.32 16.92 20.45
C ALA A 57 -6.50 15.41 20.15
N ALA A 58 -6.70 15.04 18.88
CA ALA A 58 -6.88 13.64 18.47
C ALA A 58 -5.61 12.80 18.61
N THR A 59 -4.43 13.41 18.57
CA THR A 59 -3.13 12.72 18.64
C THR A 59 -2.42 12.89 19.99
N SER A 60 -3.00 13.67 20.92
CA SER A 60 -2.40 13.98 22.25
C SER A 60 -2.27 12.76 23.17
N HIS A 61 -3.03 11.70 22.93
CA HIS A 61 -3.00 10.47 23.71
C HIS A 61 -3.35 9.25 22.85
N SER A 62 -3.09 8.06 23.37
CA SER A 62 -3.41 6.80 22.70
C SER A 62 -4.53 6.09 23.46
N ASP A 63 -5.66 5.83 22.79
CA ASP A 63 -6.80 5.10 23.36
C ASP A 63 -6.58 3.58 23.35
N PHE A 64 -5.64 3.10 22.56
CA PHE A 64 -5.33 1.66 22.42
C PHE A 64 -3.86 1.43 22.08
N ASP A 65 -3.40 0.21 22.37
CA ASP A 65 -2.07 -0.24 21.98
C ASP A 65 -2.15 -1.04 20.66
N LEU A 66 -1.39 -0.63 19.63
CA LEU A 66 -1.32 -1.35 18.35
C LEU A 66 -0.89 -2.81 18.51
N ARG A 67 -0.12 -3.14 19.56
CA ARG A 67 0.30 -4.52 19.86
C ARG A 67 -0.85 -5.42 20.27
N ASP A 68 -1.97 -4.85 20.73
CA ASP A 68 -3.18 -5.60 21.10
C ASP A 68 -3.84 -6.28 19.90
N LEU A 69 -3.58 -5.83 18.66
CA LEU A 69 -4.01 -6.50 17.44
C LEU A 69 -3.55 -7.97 17.34
N ARG A 70 -2.48 -8.35 18.04
CA ARG A 70 -2.01 -9.73 18.12
C ARG A 70 -2.48 -10.47 19.37
N ARG A 71 -2.87 -9.74 20.42
CA ARG A 71 -3.23 -10.28 21.72
C ARG A 71 -4.72 -10.49 21.87
N LYS A 72 -5.51 -9.63 21.18
CA LYS A 72 -6.97 -9.61 21.26
C LYS A 72 -7.59 -9.72 19.86
N LYS A 73 -8.85 -10.18 19.80
CA LYS A 73 -9.66 -10.02 18.58
C LYS A 73 -10.02 -8.54 18.45
N MET A 74 -9.34 -7.85 17.57
CA MET A 74 -9.45 -6.41 17.38
C MET A 74 -9.39 -6.06 15.89
N THR A 75 -10.18 -5.08 15.49
CA THR A 75 -10.14 -4.49 14.15
C THR A 75 -10.07 -2.98 14.29
N ILE A 76 -9.15 -2.37 13.55
CA ILE A 76 -9.02 -0.91 13.45
C ILE A 76 -9.46 -0.52 12.06
N TYR A 77 -10.44 0.36 11.97
CA TYR A 77 -10.88 0.99 10.73
C TYR A 77 -10.30 2.41 10.68
N VAL A 78 -9.54 2.68 9.64
CA VAL A 78 -8.93 3.99 9.41
C VAL A 78 -9.56 4.55 8.14
N GLY A 79 -10.41 5.55 8.28
CA GLY A 79 -11.15 6.16 7.18
C GLY A 79 -10.88 7.65 7.09
N PHE A 80 -10.80 8.15 5.86
CA PHE A 80 -10.60 9.56 5.53
C PHE A 80 -11.52 9.94 4.38
N THR A 81 -11.87 11.20 4.30
CA THR A 81 -12.52 11.76 3.10
C THR A 81 -11.47 12.03 2.03
N ASP A 82 -11.89 12.07 0.76
CA ASP A 82 -10.97 12.40 -0.34
C ASP A 82 -10.33 13.79 -0.16
N GLU A 83 -11.10 14.75 0.37
CA GLU A 83 -10.62 16.11 0.66
C GLU A 83 -9.52 16.12 1.71
N ASP A 84 -9.59 15.24 2.70
CA ASP A 84 -8.62 15.15 3.80
C ASP A 84 -7.41 14.28 3.47
N MET A 85 -7.50 13.46 2.43
CA MET A 85 -6.48 12.44 2.14
C MET A 85 -5.09 13.04 1.97
N GLU A 86 -4.96 14.12 1.20
CA GLU A 86 -3.67 14.79 0.98
C GLU A 86 -3.17 15.47 2.25
N ARG A 87 -4.04 16.20 2.95
CA ARG A 87 -3.72 16.91 4.19
C ARG A 87 -3.28 15.95 5.30
N LEU A 88 -3.98 14.81 5.45
CA LEU A 88 -3.71 13.82 6.50
C LEU A 88 -2.68 12.76 6.10
N ALA A 89 -2.15 12.79 4.88
CA ALA A 89 -1.18 11.81 4.40
C ALA A 89 0.03 11.61 5.34
N PRO A 90 0.61 12.65 5.98
CA PRO A 90 1.69 12.47 6.95
C PRO A 90 1.26 11.62 8.17
N LEU A 91 0.07 11.89 8.72
CA LEU A 91 -0.48 11.17 9.87
C LEU A 91 -0.77 9.70 9.53
N ILE A 92 -1.37 9.46 8.36
CA ILE A 92 -1.65 8.11 7.85
C ILE A 92 -0.33 7.35 7.67
N THR A 93 0.67 8.00 7.11
CA THR A 93 2.00 7.42 6.90
C THR A 93 2.65 7.05 8.22
N LEU A 94 2.60 7.92 9.23
CA LEU A 94 3.10 7.65 10.58
C LEU A 94 2.40 6.45 11.20
N PHE A 95 1.07 6.38 11.13
CA PHE A 95 0.30 5.25 11.63
C PHE A 95 0.77 3.92 11.03
N TRP A 96 0.87 3.84 9.70
CA TRP A 96 1.32 2.61 9.02
C TRP A 96 2.78 2.27 9.33
N GLN A 97 3.66 3.26 9.41
CA GLN A 97 5.07 3.04 9.77
C GLN A 97 5.20 2.52 11.20
N GLN A 98 4.46 3.11 12.15
CA GLN A 98 4.44 2.69 13.54
C GLN A 98 3.87 1.27 13.68
N LEU A 99 2.72 0.99 13.05
CA LEU A 99 2.09 -0.33 13.07
C LEU A 99 3.07 -1.41 12.55
N ILE A 100 3.64 -1.20 11.37
CA ILE A 100 4.57 -2.18 10.79
C ILE A 100 5.81 -2.33 11.66
N SER A 101 6.34 -1.24 12.22
CA SER A 101 7.51 -1.29 13.09
C SER A 101 7.27 -2.12 14.34
N PHE A 102 6.11 -1.97 14.98
CA PHE A 102 5.75 -2.82 16.12
C PHE A 102 5.56 -4.28 15.74
N MET A 103 4.92 -4.53 14.58
CA MET A 103 4.62 -5.88 14.14
C MET A 103 5.85 -6.69 13.71
N ILE A 104 6.94 -6.05 13.31
CA ILE A 104 8.17 -6.74 12.86
C ILE A 104 9.34 -6.61 13.85
N LYS A 105 9.10 -6.04 15.02
CA LYS A 105 10.14 -5.87 16.03
C LYS A 105 10.66 -7.22 16.54
N GLU A 106 9.73 -8.14 16.80
CA GLU A 106 10.04 -9.48 17.30
C GLU A 106 9.12 -10.51 16.61
N VAL A 107 9.61 -11.73 16.42
CA VAL A 107 8.79 -12.84 15.93
C VAL A 107 7.76 -13.19 17.00
N PRO A 108 6.45 -13.20 16.68
CA PRO A 108 5.42 -13.37 17.70
C PRO A 108 5.44 -14.77 18.33
N ASP A 109 5.38 -14.81 19.65
CA ASP A 109 5.08 -16.04 20.40
C ASP A 109 3.58 -16.35 20.27
N VAL A 110 3.26 -17.44 19.58
CA VAL A 110 1.87 -17.84 19.30
C VAL A 110 1.03 -18.06 20.57
N LYS A 111 1.68 -18.38 21.71
CA LYS A 111 0.98 -18.55 22.99
C LYS A 111 0.54 -17.21 23.59
N LYS A 112 1.34 -16.17 23.42
CA LYS A 112 1.08 -14.82 23.93
C LYS A 112 0.38 -13.92 22.92
N GLU A 113 0.64 -14.14 21.64
CA GLU A 113 0.15 -13.36 20.50
C GLU A 113 -0.53 -14.30 19.46
N PRO A 114 -1.70 -14.87 19.80
CA PRO A 114 -2.34 -15.92 19.00
C PRO A 114 -2.87 -15.42 17.65
N TYR A 115 -3.15 -14.13 17.51
CA TYR A 115 -3.82 -13.60 16.32
C TYR A 115 -2.85 -13.15 15.26
N PRO A 116 -2.98 -13.65 14.02
CA PRO A 116 -2.28 -13.06 12.87
C PRO A 116 -2.92 -11.71 12.52
N LEU A 117 -2.11 -10.78 12.01
CA LEU A 117 -2.59 -9.49 11.54
C LEU A 117 -2.89 -9.55 10.04
N LEU A 118 -4.06 -9.05 9.63
CA LEU A 118 -4.39 -8.74 8.24
C LEU A 118 -4.45 -7.22 8.07
N CYS A 119 -3.57 -6.69 7.24
CA CYS A 119 -3.62 -5.30 6.76
C CYS A 119 -4.35 -5.29 5.42
N LEU A 120 -5.53 -4.67 5.38
CA LEU A 120 -6.29 -4.45 4.16
C LEU A 120 -6.17 -2.96 3.84
N ILE A 121 -5.53 -2.63 2.73
CA ILE A 121 -5.31 -1.25 2.29
C ILE A 121 -6.05 -1.08 0.97
N ASP A 122 -7.22 -0.50 1.10
CA ASP A 122 -8.00 -0.03 -0.03
C ASP A 122 -7.39 1.27 -0.55
N GLU A 123 -7.38 1.48 -1.84
CA GLU A 123 -6.78 2.67 -2.47
C GLU A 123 -5.32 2.92 -2.03
N PHE A 124 -4.48 1.87 -2.13
CA PHE A 124 -3.06 1.94 -1.71
C PHE A 124 -2.31 3.10 -2.38
N SER A 125 -2.67 3.43 -3.62
CA SER A 125 -2.07 4.52 -4.39
C SER A 125 -2.33 5.91 -3.80
N SER A 126 -3.41 6.11 -3.06
CA SER A 126 -3.75 7.40 -2.43
C SER A 126 -2.93 7.68 -1.18
N LEU A 127 -2.37 6.65 -0.56
CA LEU A 127 -1.52 6.82 0.61
C LEU A 127 -0.16 7.43 0.25
N GLY A 128 0.48 8.09 1.20
CA GLY A 128 1.87 8.55 1.11
C GLY A 128 2.87 7.40 0.90
N ARG A 129 4.16 7.73 0.79
CA ARG A 129 5.22 6.70 0.68
C ARG A 129 5.29 5.85 1.95
N LEU A 130 4.92 4.60 1.86
CA LEU A 130 4.99 3.63 2.96
C LEU A 130 6.31 2.84 2.91
N GLU A 131 7.42 3.53 3.14
CA GLU A 131 8.76 2.97 2.95
C GLU A 131 9.02 1.77 3.87
N ARG A 132 8.55 1.83 5.11
CA ARG A 132 8.69 0.73 6.06
C ARG A 132 7.93 -0.52 5.59
N LEU A 133 6.70 -0.35 5.10
CA LEU A 133 5.93 -1.44 4.53
C LEU A 133 6.64 -2.04 3.31
N ARG A 134 7.08 -1.19 2.37
CA ARG A 134 7.79 -1.62 1.16
C ARG A 134 8.98 -2.52 1.46
N ARG A 135 9.85 -2.09 2.38
CA ARG A 135 11.04 -2.86 2.77
C ARG A 135 10.70 -4.16 3.48
N SER A 136 9.60 -4.17 4.22
CA SER A 136 9.21 -5.29 5.08
C SER A 136 8.35 -6.34 4.39
N LEU A 137 7.76 -6.07 3.22
CA LEU A 137 6.81 -6.98 2.54
C LEU A 137 7.29 -8.43 2.43
N LYS A 138 8.58 -8.63 2.19
CA LYS A 138 9.17 -9.97 2.07
C LYS A 138 9.23 -10.71 3.41
N LEU A 139 9.32 -9.98 4.52
CA LEU A 139 9.50 -10.49 5.87
C LEU A 139 8.17 -10.66 6.62
N LEU A 140 7.13 -9.90 6.24
CA LEU A 140 5.86 -9.84 6.97
C LEU A 140 5.25 -11.21 7.27
N ARG A 141 5.44 -12.19 6.38
CA ARG A 141 4.94 -13.55 6.57
C ARG A 141 5.52 -14.22 7.81
N GLU A 142 6.81 -14.04 8.09
CA GLU A 142 7.49 -14.61 9.25
C GLU A 142 6.93 -14.03 10.55
N TYR A 143 6.53 -12.77 10.48
CA TYR A 143 5.90 -12.05 11.59
C TYR A 143 4.37 -12.23 11.64
N ARG A 144 3.80 -13.21 10.90
CA ARG A 144 2.35 -13.48 10.84
C ARG A 144 1.52 -12.26 10.42
N VAL A 145 2.07 -11.36 9.63
CA VAL A 145 1.38 -10.24 8.99
C VAL A 145 1.09 -10.56 7.54
N ARG A 146 -0.11 -10.32 7.10
CA ARG A 146 -0.56 -10.43 5.70
C ARG A 146 -1.09 -9.09 5.24
N CYS A 147 -0.81 -8.75 3.99
CA CYS A 147 -1.31 -7.52 3.38
C CYS A 147 -2.15 -7.86 2.15
N ILE A 148 -3.27 -7.17 2.01
CA ILE A 148 -4.04 -7.05 0.77
C ILE A 148 -3.93 -5.59 0.38
N LEU A 149 -3.29 -5.34 -0.77
CA LEU A 149 -3.10 -4.00 -1.33
C LEU A 149 -3.99 -3.90 -2.56
N MET A 150 -4.84 -2.88 -2.64
CA MET A 150 -5.71 -2.64 -3.78
C MET A 150 -5.20 -1.44 -4.57
N PHE A 151 -5.24 -1.56 -5.89
CA PHE A 151 -4.81 -0.54 -6.83
C PHE A 151 -5.87 -0.40 -7.90
N GLN A 152 -6.12 0.80 -8.36
CA GLN A 152 -6.91 1.03 -9.57
C GLN A 152 -6.05 0.74 -10.81
N TYR A 153 -4.82 1.27 -10.83
CA TYR A 153 -3.82 1.06 -11.89
C TYR A 153 -2.44 0.82 -11.29
N ILE A 154 -1.67 -0.08 -11.87
CA ILE A 154 -0.29 -0.35 -11.45
C ILE A 154 0.59 0.90 -11.66
N ALA A 155 0.33 1.67 -12.71
CA ALA A 155 1.04 2.90 -13.04
C ALA A 155 1.07 3.91 -11.87
N GLN A 156 0.01 3.98 -11.04
CA GLN A 156 -0.06 4.85 -9.87
C GLN A 156 1.06 4.58 -8.85
N THR A 157 1.58 3.35 -8.81
CA THR A 157 2.71 3.04 -7.92
C THR A 157 3.99 3.74 -8.38
N TYR A 158 4.14 4.01 -9.68
CA TYR A 158 5.34 4.64 -10.24
C TYR A 158 5.39 6.15 -9.99
N GLU A 159 4.28 6.77 -9.63
CA GLU A 159 4.23 8.18 -9.25
C GLU A 159 4.97 8.43 -7.92
N LYS A 160 4.91 7.47 -7.01
CA LYS A 160 5.46 7.58 -5.65
C LYS A 160 6.73 6.78 -5.44
N TYR A 161 6.95 5.76 -6.25
CA TYR A 161 8.09 4.85 -6.14
C TYR A 161 8.79 4.72 -7.49
N SER A 162 10.11 4.58 -7.48
CA SER A 162 10.83 4.21 -8.70
C SER A 162 10.34 2.86 -9.22
N HIS A 163 10.60 2.55 -10.51
CA HIS A 163 10.20 1.27 -11.10
C HIS A 163 10.74 0.06 -10.31
N ASP A 164 11.96 0.13 -9.81
CA ASP A 164 12.55 -0.95 -9.02
C ASP A 164 11.91 -1.08 -7.64
N GLU A 165 11.59 0.02 -6.99
CA GLU A 165 10.88 0.02 -5.71
C GLU A 165 9.45 -0.49 -5.82
N ALA A 166 8.73 -0.10 -6.86
CA ALA A 166 7.36 -0.54 -7.14
C ALA A 166 7.25 -2.06 -7.38
N ARG A 167 8.36 -2.70 -7.81
CA ARG A 167 8.43 -4.18 -7.91
C ARG A 167 8.18 -4.89 -6.59
N ALA A 168 8.40 -4.24 -5.45
CA ALA A 168 8.06 -4.82 -4.15
C ALA A 168 6.55 -5.10 -4.04
N PHE A 169 5.72 -4.25 -4.61
CA PHE A 169 4.26 -4.35 -4.60
C PHE A 169 3.74 -5.21 -5.76
N THR A 170 4.32 -5.07 -6.95
CA THR A 170 3.88 -5.81 -8.14
C THR A 170 4.35 -7.28 -8.17
N ASN A 171 5.41 -7.64 -7.44
CA ASN A 171 5.92 -9.02 -7.34
C ASN A 171 5.30 -9.83 -6.18
N ILE A 172 4.18 -9.38 -5.62
CA ILE A 172 3.44 -10.15 -4.61
C ILE A 172 2.97 -11.49 -5.22
N LYS A 173 3.07 -12.55 -4.41
CA LYS A 173 2.88 -13.94 -4.85
C LYS A 173 1.50 -14.23 -5.43
N THR A 174 0.45 -13.59 -4.93
CA THR A 174 -0.94 -13.77 -5.40
C THR A 174 -1.49 -12.43 -5.87
N LYS A 175 -2.06 -12.40 -7.06
CA LYS A 175 -2.71 -11.24 -7.66
C LYS A 175 -4.13 -11.62 -8.04
N VAL A 176 -5.05 -10.71 -7.78
CA VAL A 176 -6.44 -10.80 -8.23
C VAL A 176 -6.68 -9.60 -9.12
N ALA A 177 -7.03 -9.83 -10.37
CA ALA A 177 -7.20 -8.78 -11.36
C ALA A 177 -8.61 -8.85 -11.98
N TYR A 178 -9.14 -7.67 -12.25
CA TYR A 178 -10.40 -7.46 -12.96
C TYR A 178 -10.12 -6.93 -14.37
N ALA A 179 -11.18 -6.65 -15.14
CA ALA A 179 -11.03 -5.90 -16.39
C ALA A 179 -10.40 -4.53 -16.08
N THR A 180 -9.49 -4.10 -16.93
CA THR A 180 -8.83 -2.80 -16.82
C THR A 180 -9.06 -2.03 -18.11
N GLU A 181 -9.15 -0.70 -18.00
CA GLU A 181 -9.19 0.21 -19.14
C GLU A 181 -7.77 0.64 -19.57
N ASP A 182 -6.77 0.39 -18.73
CA ASP A 182 -5.37 0.73 -18.99
C ASP A 182 -4.67 -0.37 -19.80
N ILE A 183 -4.07 0.03 -20.92
CA ILE A 183 -3.38 -0.89 -21.84
C ILE A 183 -2.10 -1.46 -21.22
N VAL A 184 -1.39 -0.69 -20.40
CA VAL A 184 -0.14 -1.13 -19.75
C VAL A 184 -0.44 -2.23 -18.73
N ASP A 185 -1.51 -2.07 -17.96
CA ASP A 185 -1.99 -3.08 -17.03
C ASP A 185 -2.46 -4.34 -17.77
N ALA A 186 -3.19 -4.17 -18.87
CA ALA A 186 -3.65 -5.29 -19.69
C ALA A 186 -2.49 -6.08 -20.29
N GLU A 187 -1.43 -5.41 -20.77
CA GLU A 187 -0.21 -6.07 -21.26
C GLU A 187 0.54 -6.79 -20.13
N PHE A 188 0.66 -6.14 -18.98
CA PHE A 188 1.29 -6.74 -17.81
C PHE A 188 0.58 -8.02 -17.39
N LEU A 189 -0.74 -8.00 -17.28
CA LEU A 189 -1.56 -9.17 -16.95
C LEU A 189 -1.45 -10.26 -18.02
N SER A 190 -1.51 -9.91 -19.31
CA SER A 190 -1.35 -10.84 -20.42
C SER A 190 -0.01 -11.58 -20.37
N LYS A 191 1.08 -10.85 -20.12
CA LYS A 191 2.43 -11.43 -19.95
C LYS A 191 2.49 -12.37 -18.75
N MET A 192 1.85 -12.00 -17.64
CA MET A 192 1.82 -12.82 -16.43
C MET A 192 0.98 -14.10 -16.55
N LEU A 193 -0.07 -14.08 -17.35
CA LEU A 193 -0.88 -15.25 -17.65
C LEU A 193 -0.09 -16.29 -18.45
N GLY A 194 0.91 -15.84 -19.22
CA GLY A 194 1.74 -16.71 -20.03
C GLY A 194 1.14 -17.03 -21.40
N THR A 195 1.71 -18.04 -22.05
CA THR A 195 1.36 -18.42 -23.43
C THR A 195 0.92 -19.87 -23.51
N ARG A 196 0.18 -20.20 -24.56
CA ARG A 196 -0.13 -21.57 -24.97
C ARG A 196 0.34 -21.82 -26.40
N THR A 197 0.71 -23.05 -26.72
CA THR A 197 1.02 -23.44 -28.08
C THR A 197 -0.26 -23.69 -28.88
N LYS A 198 -0.40 -22.97 -29.99
CA LYS A 198 -1.50 -23.17 -30.95
C LYS A 198 -0.95 -23.75 -32.24
N ARG A 199 -1.58 -24.79 -32.73
CA ARG A 199 -1.32 -25.33 -34.05
C ARG A 199 -2.04 -24.45 -35.07
N VAL A 200 -1.27 -23.81 -35.96
CA VAL A 200 -1.78 -22.99 -37.07
C VAL A 200 -1.55 -23.78 -38.35
N VAL A 201 -2.60 -24.05 -39.08
CA VAL A 201 -2.56 -24.74 -40.35
C VAL A 201 -2.88 -23.73 -41.44
N SER A 202 -1.87 -23.37 -42.24
CA SER A 202 -2.07 -22.57 -43.45
C SER A 202 -2.17 -23.50 -44.69
N ARG A 203 -3.18 -23.27 -45.48
CA ARG A 203 -3.38 -23.98 -46.73
C ARG A 203 -3.10 -23.03 -47.89
N SER A 204 -2.18 -23.40 -48.75
CA SER A 204 -1.91 -22.69 -50.00
C SER A 204 -2.46 -23.50 -51.17
N ILE A 205 -3.15 -22.83 -52.05
CA ILE A 205 -3.63 -23.36 -53.33
C ILE A 205 -2.92 -22.57 -54.40
N SER A 206 -2.08 -23.23 -55.21
CA SER A 206 -1.45 -22.62 -56.36
C SER A 206 -2.09 -23.20 -57.62
N ASN A 207 -2.76 -22.33 -58.39
CA ASN A 207 -3.32 -22.70 -59.71
C ASN A 207 -2.30 -22.35 -60.77
N GLN A 208 -1.66 -23.38 -61.35
CA GLN A 208 -0.85 -23.24 -62.55
C GLN A 208 -1.61 -23.83 -63.76
N HIS A 209 -1.26 -23.36 -64.97
CA HIS A 209 -1.96 -23.70 -66.21
C HIS A 209 -2.06 -25.21 -66.51
N ASN A 210 -1.29 -26.04 -65.81
CA ASN A 210 -1.24 -27.50 -65.95
C ASN A 210 -1.54 -28.28 -64.66
N GLY A 211 -2.24 -27.71 -63.71
CA GLY A 211 -2.64 -28.44 -62.50
C GLY A 211 -2.70 -27.55 -61.24
N SER A 212 -3.56 -27.93 -60.32
CA SER A 212 -3.63 -27.27 -59.01
C SER A 212 -2.79 -28.04 -57.99
N SER A 213 -1.81 -27.38 -57.36
CA SER A 213 -1.07 -27.92 -56.25
C SER A 213 -1.65 -27.39 -54.93
N ARG A 214 -1.91 -28.32 -53.99
CA ARG A 214 -2.40 -27.99 -52.64
C ARG A 214 -1.28 -28.25 -51.65
N GLY A 215 -0.75 -27.18 -51.04
CA GLY A 215 0.20 -27.29 -49.96
C GLY A 215 -0.48 -27.05 -48.61
N GLN A 216 -0.16 -27.84 -47.61
CA GLN A 216 -0.56 -27.63 -46.25
C GLN A 216 0.70 -27.46 -45.38
N ASN A 217 0.84 -26.28 -44.77
CA ASN A 217 1.92 -26.02 -43.83
C ASN A 217 1.35 -25.96 -42.40
N THR A 218 1.96 -26.72 -41.53
CA THR A 218 1.58 -26.78 -40.10
C THR A 218 2.67 -26.11 -39.27
N GLN A 219 2.33 -25.05 -38.59
CA GLN A 219 3.23 -24.36 -37.68
C GLN A 219 2.66 -24.37 -36.26
N TYR A 220 3.55 -24.45 -35.28
CA TYR A 220 3.20 -24.28 -33.86
C TYR A 220 3.61 -22.89 -33.42
N GLN A 221 2.65 -22.10 -32.97
CA GLN A 221 2.87 -20.72 -32.56
C GLN A 221 2.51 -20.57 -31.09
N ALA A 222 3.40 -19.92 -30.32
CA ALA A 222 3.07 -19.48 -28.97
C ALA A 222 2.14 -18.26 -29.04
N ILE A 223 0.96 -18.39 -28.47
CA ILE A 223 0.00 -17.27 -28.36
C ILE A 223 -0.30 -17.01 -26.89
N PRO A 224 -0.55 -15.75 -26.48
CA PRO A 224 -0.97 -15.44 -25.10
C PRO A 224 -2.19 -16.27 -24.69
N LEU A 225 -2.25 -16.67 -23.41
CA LEU A 225 -3.45 -17.30 -22.85
C LEU A 225 -4.68 -16.39 -22.94
N MET A 226 -4.49 -15.11 -22.66
CA MET A 226 -5.42 -14.02 -22.96
C MET A 226 -4.63 -12.84 -23.51
N ARG A 227 -5.13 -12.23 -24.57
CA ARG A 227 -4.54 -11.04 -25.16
C ARG A 227 -4.93 -9.80 -24.34
N PRO A 228 -4.18 -8.71 -24.42
CA PRO A 228 -4.52 -7.46 -23.73
C PRO A 228 -5.94 -6.98 -24.04
N ASP A 229 -6.35 -7.02 -25.31
CA ASP A 229 -7.69 -6.62 -25.73
C ASP A 229 -8.82 -7.51 -25.17
N GLU A 230 -8.53 -8.79 -24.93
CA GLU A 230 -9.47 -9.72 -24.28
C GLU A 230 -9.61 -9.43 -22.77
N ILE A 231 -8.52 -9.00 -22.13
CA ILE A 231 -8.53 -8.59 -20.73
C ILE A 231 -9.33 -7.30 -20.55
N MET A 232 -9.11 -6.30 -21.40
CA MET A 232 -9.85 -5.04 -21.39
C MET A 232 -11.35 -5.22 -21.62
N LYS A 233 -11.73 -6.22 -22.44
CA LYS A 233 -13.13 -6.56 -22.75
C LYS A 233 -13.74 -7.59 -21.81
N MET A 234 -13.06 -7.93 -20.75
CA MET A 234 -13.54 -8.91 -19.77
C MET A 234 -14.81 -8.40 -19.09
N ARG A 235 -15.79 -9.28 -18.89
CA ARG A 235 -17.02 -8.90 -18.20
C ARG A 235 -16.73 -8.56 -16.73
N SER A 236 -17.44 -7.58 -16.18
CA SER A 236 -17.23 -7.06 -14.81
C SER A 236 -17.32 -8.11 -13.70
N HIS A 237 -18.05 -9.20 -13.92
CA HIS A 237 -18.19 -10.29 -12.95
C HIS A 237 -17.10 -11.38 -13.08
N ILE A 238 -16.12 -11.19 -13.95
CA ILE A 238 -15.00 -12.12 -14.14
C ILE A 238 -13.76 -11.55 -13.47
N THR A 239 -13.01 -12.42 -12.82
CA THR A 239 -11.73 -12.11 -12.20
C THR A 239 -10.65 -13.11 -12.64
N LEU A 240 -9.43 -12.64 -12.68
CA LEU A 240 -8.25 -13.44 -12.93
C LEU A 240 -7.45 -13.58 -11.64
N ILE A 241 -7.15 -14.81 -11.26
CA ILE A 241 -6.32 -15.09 -10.09
C ILE A 241 -5.00 -15.67 -10.60
N ILE A 242 -3.93 -14.95 -10.34
CA ILE A 242 -2.57 -15.30 -10.76
C ILE A 242 -1.75 -15.55 -9.50
N ARG A 243 -1.24 -16.77 -9.35
CA ARG A 243 -0.41 -17.15 -8.22
C ARG A 243 0.88 -17.82 -8.71
N ALA A 244 2.00 -17.35 -8.16
CA ALA A 244 3.30 -17.93 -8.48
C ALA A 244 3.34 -19.43 -8.14
N GLY A 245 3.78 -20.26 -9.09
CA GLY A 245 3.83 -21.72 -8.96
C GLY A 245 2.50 -22.44 -9.19
N SER A 246 1.49 -21.75 -9.74
CA SER A 246 0.19 -22.34 -10.08
C SER A 246 -0.28 -21.86 -11.45
N ALA A 247 -1.10 -22.64 -12.13
CA ALA A 247 -1.77 -22.17 -13.32
C ALA A 247 -2.74 -21.02 -12.97
N PRO A 248 -2.88 -20.02 -13.85
CA PRO A 248 -3.82 -18.93 -13.62
C PRO A 248 -5.27 -19.43 -13.65
N ILE A 249 -6.12 -18.81 -12.86
CA ILE A 249 -7.53 -19.17 -12.75
C ILE A 249 -8.39 -18.01 -13.25
N LYS A 250 -9.31 -18.30 -14.15
CA LYS A 250 -10.40 -17.40 -14.53
C LYS A 250 -11.64 -17.78 -13.72
N ALA A 251 -12.10 -16.89 -12.85
CA ALA A 251 -13.16 -17.15 -11.90
C ALA A 251 -14.32 -16.15 -12.06
N ARG A 252 -15.44 -16.45 -11.45
CA ARG A 252 -16.53 -15.48 -11.26
C ARG A 252 -16.28 -14.69 -9.97
N GLN A 253 -16.54 -13.41 -10.02
CA GLN A 253 -16.50 -12.54 -8.85
C GLN A 253 -17.61 -12.93 -7.86
N TRP A 254 -17.28 -12.98 -6.61
CA TRP A 254 -18.24 -13.17 -5.52
C TRP A 254 -18.81 -11.79 -5.14
N ILE A 255 -20.09 -11.63 -5.37
CA ILE A 255 -20.78 -10.35 -5.13
C ILE A 255 -21.55 -10.50 -3.81
N TRP A 256 -21.09 -9.84 -2.75
CA TRP A 256 -21.56 -10.04 -1.39
C TRP A 256 -23.08 -9.92 -1.22
N TYR A 257 -23.69 -8.93 -1.89
CA TYR A 257 -25.15 -8.71 -1.82
C TYR A 257 -25.99 -9.69 -2.66
N LYS A 258 -25.37 -10.58 -3.43
CA LYS A 258 -26.04 -11.64 -4.19
C LYS A 258 -25.89 -13.01 -3.54
N GLU A 259 -24.89 -13.18 -2.67
CA GLU A 259 -24.57 -14.45 -2.02
C GLU A 259 -25.19 -14.51 -0.62
N SER A 260 -26.01 -15.54 -0.34
CA SER A 260 -26.72 -15.69 0.95
C SER A 260 -25.75 -15.72 2.13
N VAL A 261 -24.68 -16.50 2.03
CA VAL A 261 -23.66 -16.62 3.09
C VAL A 261 -23.01 -15.28 3.42
N MET A 262 -22.75 -14.44 2.41
CA MET A 262 -22.13 -13.14 2.64
C MET A 262 -23.12 -12.13 3.20
N LYS A 263 -24.40 -12.23 2.81
CA LYS A 263 -25.48 -11.42 3.41
C LYS A 263 -25.68 -11.73 4.89
N GLU A 264 -25.63 -12.98 5.28
CA GLU A 264 -25.74 -13.40 6.69
C GLU A 264 -24.58 -12.89 7.55
N LEU A 265 -23.39 -12.77 6.95
CA LEU A 265 -22.21 -12.21 7.62
C LEU A 265 -22.19 -10.67 7.63
N SER A 266 -23.05 -10.04 6.82
CA SER A 266 -23.12 -8.58 6.74
C SER A 266 -23.85 -8.04 7.97
N MET A 267 -23.15 -7.23 8.74
CA MET A 267 -23.73 -6.51 9.88
C MET A 267 -24.20 -5.11 9.42
N PRO A 268 -25.25 -4.55 10.05
CA PRO A 268 -25.58 -3.13 9.84
C PRO A 268 -24.38 -2.25 10.22
N ALA A 269 -24.29 -1.07 9.63
CA ALA A 269 -23.25 -0.12 9.95
C ALA A 269 -23.21 0.14 11.46
N THR A 270 -22.03 0.02 12.05
CA THR A 270 -21.83 0.29 13.48
C THR A 270 -22.05 1.80 13.70
N ASN A 271 -22.89 2.13 14.67
CA ASN A 271 -23.03 3.52 15.08
C ASN A 271 -21.72 3.93 15.77
N VAL A 272 -20.90 4.73 15.09
CA VAL A 272 -19.67 5.26 15.67
C VAL A 272 -20.09 6.41 16.58
N PRO A 273 -19.89 6.31 17.91
CA PRO A 273 -20.21 7.41 18.80
C PRO A 273 -19.38 8.63 18.40
N GLN A 274 -20.04 9.75 18.21
CA GLN A 274 -19.32 11.02 18.03
C GLN A 274 -18.56 11.32 19.33
N GLN A 275 -17.25 11.26 19.26
CA GLN A 275 -16.41 11.67 20.37
C GLN A 275 -16.38 13.20 20.40
N THR A 276 -16.67 13.79 21.55
CA THR A 276 -16.46 15.21 21.77
C THR A 276 -14.96 15.42 21.98
N ILE A 277 -14.30 15.97 20.99
CA ILE A 277 -12.88 16.34 21.10
C ILE A 277 -12.80 17.62 21.91
N ASN A 278 -12.18 17.58 23.08
CA ASN A 278 -11.90 18.75 23.88
C ASN A 278 -10.69 19.48 23.28
N VAL A 279 -10.95 20.43 22.41
CA VAL A 279 -9.93 21.31 21.86
C VAL A 279 -9.42 22.24 22.93
N ARG A 280 -8.11 22.25 23.21
CA ARG A 280 -7.50 23.22 24.12
C ARG A 280 -7.59 24.61 23.50
N PRO A 281 -8.10 25.62 24.23
CA PRO A 281 -8.09 26.98 23.70
C PRO A 281 -6.65 27.45 23.47
N PHE A 282 -6.41 28.04 22.28
CA PHE A 282 -5.12 28.62 21.95
C PHE A 282 -4.84 29.79 22.92
N VAL A 283 -3.96 29.59 23.89
CA VAL A 283 -3.49 30.65 24.78
C VAL A 283 -2.29 31.30 24.09
N ARG A 284 -2.46 32.52 23.59
CA ARG A 284 -1.33 33.38 23.20
C ARG A 284 -0.51 33.70 24.44
N THR A 285 0.65 33.07 24.59
CA THR A 285 1.68 33.48 25.54
C THR A 285 2.60 34.53 24.91
#